data_b8b8af4777763fb3f16856b6b4201876
#
_entry.id   b8b8af4777763fb3f16856b6b4201876
#
_cell.length_a   1.000
_cell.length_b   1.000
_cell.length_c   1.000
_cell.angle_alpha   90.00
_cell.angle_beta   90.00
_cell.angle_gamma   90.00
#
_symmetry.space_group_name_H-M   'P 1'
#
loop_
_entity.id
_entity.type
_entity.pdbx_description
1 polymer ?
#
loop_
_entity_poly.entity_id
_entity_poly.type
_entity_poly.pdbx_seq_one_letter_code
_entity_poly.pdbx_strand_id
1 'polypeptide(L)'
;FASHALFAAQNGLQEAAEKYFKKALYLDLHEIMNNTGKEGLHLACLGETWSSIFFGFLGANFNGDTPAFSPVLPTGWKALRMNFYWQGRIYHLAVSDNHYIVTIA
;
A
#
# COMPACT_ATOMS: atom_id res chain seq x y z
N PHE A 1 9.12 -4.22 8.37
CA PHE A 1 9.41 -3.23 7.32
C PHE A 1 8.14 -2.52 6.82
N ALA A 2 7.03 -3.26 6.67
CA ALA A 2 5.81 -2.68 6.13
C ALA A 2 5.23 -1.58 7.03
N SER A 3 5.22 -1.77 8.34
CA SER A 3 4.75 -0.76 9.28
C SER A 3 5.60 0.50 9.24
N HIS A 4 6.92 0.34 9.05
CA HIS A 4 7.82 1.48 8.87
C HIS A 4 7.53 2.23 7.57
N ALA A 5 7.23 1.49 6.48
CA ALA A 5 6.87 2.09 5.21
C ALA A 5 5.58 2.89 5.32
N LEU A 6 4.57 2.34 5.98
CA LEU A 6 3.30 3.01 6.22
C LEU A 6 3.49 4.32 6.99
N PHE A 7 4.20 4.25 8.12
CA PHE A 7 4.46 5.42 8.95
C PHE A 7 5.22 6.50 8.17
N ALA A 8 6.28 6.11 7.45
CA ALA A 8 7.07 7.04 6.67
C ALA A 8 6.24 7.71 5.57
N ALA A 9 5.43 6.95 4.86
CA ALA A 9 4.59 7.48 3.80
C ALA A 9 3.55 8.47 4.35
N GLN A 10 2.92 8.16 5.48
CA GLN A 10 1.94 9.03 6.11
C GLN A 10 2.55 10.34 6.61
N ASN A 11 3.85 10.35 6.87
CA ASN A 11 4.58 11.54 7.34
C ASN A 11 5.37 12.23 6.22
N GLY A 12 5.13 11.88 4.97
CA GLY A 12 5.77 12.54 3.83
C GLY A 12 7.24 12.18 3.63
N LEU A 13 7.74 11.14 4.27
CA LEU A 13 9.12 10.67 4.15
C LEU A 13 9.21 9.67 3.00
N GLN A 14 9.06 10.17 1.78
CA GLN A 14 8.90 9.33 0.58
C GLN A 14 10.05 8.37 0.36
N GLU A 15 11.29 8.84 0.46
CA GLU A 15 12.46 8.00 0.22
C GLU A 15 12.56 6.85 1.24
N ALA A 16 12.35 7.15 2.51
CA ALA A 16 12.33 6.14 3.57
C ALA A 16 11.16 5.17 3.38
N ALA A 17 9.99 5.68 3.00
CA ALA A 17 8.81 4.87 2.75
C ALA A 17 9.08 3.84 1.65
N GLU A 18 9.66 4.27 0.54
CA GLU A 18 9.97 3.37 -0.58
C GLU A 18 11.03 2.33 -0.19
N LYS A 19 12.02 2.73 0.58
CA LYS A 19 13.06 1.81 1.05
C LYS A 19 12.47 0.69 1.91
N TYR A 20 11.65 1.03 2.89
CA TYR A 20 11.03 0.02 3.77
C TYR A 20 9.97 -0.79 3.03
N PHE A 21 9.24 -0.16 2.12
CA PHE A 21 8.26 -0.85 1.28
C PHE A 21 8.90 -1.95 0.43
N LYS A 22 10.01 -1.65 -0.23
CA LYS A 22 10.73 -2.63 -1.03
C LYS A 22 11.23 -3.78 -0.18
N LYS A 23 11.74 -3.51 1.02
CA LYS A 23 12.16 -4.56 1.95
C LYS A 23 11.01 -5.46 2.35
N ALA A 24 9.84 -4.88 2.65
CA ALA A 24 8.65 -5.64 2.99
C ALA A 24 8.16 -6.49 1.82
N LEU A 25 8.11 -5.90 0.62
CA LEU A 25 7.64 -6.58 -0.58
C LEU A 25 8.48 -7.80 -0.92
N TYR A 26 9.80 -7.70 -0.76
CA TYR A 26 10.71 -8.78 -1.11
C TYR A 26 11.11 -9.68 0.06
N LEU A 27 10.53 -9.48 1.25
CA LEU A 27 10.88 -10.24 2.43
C LEU A 27 10.82 -11.75 2.21
N ASP A 28 9.70 -12.24 1.68
CA ASP A 28 9.51 -13.65 1.41
C ASP A 28 10.08 -14.07 0.04
N LEU A 29 10.01 -13.20 -0.95
CA LEU A 29 10.49 -13.51 -2.30
C LEU A 29 12.00 -13.70 -2.36
N HIS A 30 12.75 -12.96 -1.55
CA HIS A 30 14.21 -13.03 -1.50
C HIS A 30 14.73 -13.69 -0.22
N GLU A 31 13.82 -14.21 0.61
CA GLU A 31 14.17 -14.87 1.88
C GLU A 31 15.15 -14.06 2.72
N ILE A 32 14.92 -12.75 2.86
CA ILE A 32 15.79 -11.84 3.62
C ILE A 32 16.01 -12.36 5.04
N MET A 33 14.96 -12.90 5.67
CA MET A 33 15.00 -13.48 7.00
C MET A 33 15.45 -14.94 6.99
N ASN A 34 15.68 -15.52 5.82
CA ASN A 34 16.11 -16.88 5.61
C ASN A 34 15.21 -17.92 6.30
N ASN A 35 13.92 -17.69 6.36
CA ASN A 35 12.98 -18.58 7.03
C ASN A 35 11.73 -18.91 6.21
N THR A 36 11.54 -18.30 5.03
CA THR A 36 10.37 -18.52 4.19
C THR A 36 10.24 -19.98 3.77
N GLY A 37 11.35 -20.60 3.38
CA GLY A 37 11.36 -22.01 2.97
C GLY A 37 11.06 -22.98 4.10
N LYS A 38 11.26 -22.59 5.36
CA LYS A 38 11.01 -23.42 6.54
C LYS A 38 9.66 -23.11 7.18
N GLU A 39 9.28 -21.85 7.28
CA GLU A 39 8.10 -21.39 8.00
C GLU A 39 6.94 -21.01 7.10
N GLY A 40 7.18 -20.86 5.79
CA GLY A 40 6.21 -20.41 4.82
C GLY A 40 6.17 -18.87 4.71
N LEU A 41 5.20 -18.38 3.96
CA LEU A 41 5.03 -16.94 3.76
C LEU A 41 4.57 -16.25 5.04
N HIS A 42 5.03 -15.01 5.25
CA HIS A 42 4.67 -14.20 6.41
C HIS A 42 3.37 -13.45 6.12
N LEU A 43 2.21 -14.04 6.42
CA LEU A 43 0.91 -13.45 6.10
C LEU A 43 0.72 -12.06 6.71
N ALA A 44 1.17 -11.85 7.93
CA ALA A 44 1.07 -10.53 8.57
C ALA A 44 1.87 -9.48 7.79
N CYS A 45 3.06 -9.83 7.34
CA CYS A 45 3.90 -8.94 6.53
C CYS A 45 3.23 -8.62 5.19
N LEU A 46 2.61 -9.62 4.54
CA LEU A 46 1.90 -9.40 3.29
C LEU A 46 0.71 -8.47 3.48
N GLY A 47 -0.06 -8.65 4.56
CA GLY A 47 -1.17 -7.75 4.90
C GLY A 47 -0.71 -6.34 5.19
N GLU A 48 0.37 -6.17 5.94
CA GLU A 48 0.95 -4.86 6.22
C GLU A 48 1.52 -4.20 4.96
N THR A 49 2.07 -4.99 4.03
CA THR A 49 2.56 -4.48 2.75
C THR A 49 1.39 -3.88 1.94
N TRP A 50 0.26 -4.57 1.89
CA TRP A 50 -0.95 -4.05 1.26
C TRP A 50 -1.41 -2.76 1.95
N SER A 51 -1.41 -2.74 3.29
CA SER A 51 -1.82 -1.58 4.07
C SER A 51 -0.89 -0.38 3.83
N SER A 52 0.40 -0.62 3.63
CA SER A 52 1.34 0.47 3.33
C SER A 52 1.04 1.11 1.98
N ILE A 53 0.56 0.35 1.00
CA ILE A 53 0.10 0.91 -0.26
C ILE A 53 -1.18 1.71 -0.03
N PHE A 54 -2.20 1.10 0.55
CA PHE A 54 -3.54 1.68 0.64
C PHE A 54 -3.58 2.91 1.56
N PHE A 55 -3.09 2.77 2.79
CA PHE A 55 -3.13 3.85 3.78
C PHE A 55 -1.90 4.75 3.75
N GLY A 56 -0.79 4.28 3.22
CA GLY A 56 0.45 5.05 3.12
C GLY A 56 0.58 5.79 1.80
N PHE A 57 0.99 5.10 0.74
CA PHE A 57 1.23 5.75 -0.55
C PHE A 57 -0.03 6.33 -1.18
N LEU A 58 -1.18 5.68 -1.03
CA LEU A 58 -2.45 6.19 -1.53
C LEU A 58 -3.13 7.14 -0.54
N GLY A 59 -2.75 7.11 0.72
CA GLY A 59 -3.29 7.99 1.74
C GLY A 59 -4.79 7.86 1.96
N ALA A 60 -5.31 6.61 1.95
CA ALA A 60 -6.74 6.37 2.09
C ALA A 60 -7.29 6.98 3.39
N ASN A 61 -8.43 7.65 3.27
CA ASN A 61 -9.11 8.33 4.37
C ASN A 61 -10.61 8.08 4.26
N PHE A 62 -11.20 7.55 5.34
CA PHE A 62 -12.62 7.19 5.40
C PHE A 62 -13.40 8.06 6.39
N ASN A 63 -12.89 9.24 6.73
CA ASN A 63 -13.54 10.14 7.70
C ASN A 63 -14.77 10.86 7.14
N GLY A 64 -14.95 10.88 5.81
CA GLY A 64 -16.10 11.48 5.16
C GLY A 64 -17.12 10.44 4.73
N ASP A 65 -18.12 10.88 3.95
CA ASP A 65 -19.16 10.00 3.43
C ASP A 65 -18.66 9.11 2.27
N THR A 66 -17.58 9.51 1.64
CA THR A 66 -16.95 8.76 0.55
C THR A 66 -15.47 8.59 0.83
N PRO A 67 -14.87 7.49 0.34
CA PRO A 67 -13.42 7.32 0.46
C PRO A 67 -12.66 8.43 -0.24
N ALA A 68 -11.65 8.97 0.43
CA ALA A 68 -10.77 10.00 -0.13
C ALA A 68 -9.33 9.52 -0.11
N PHE A 69 -8.52 10.05 -1.02
CA PHE A 69 -7.12 9.63 -1.18
C PHE A 69 -6.22 10.84 -1.40
N SER A 70 -4.96 10.68 -1.04
CA SER A 70 -3.90 11.67 -1.29
C SER A 70 -2.69 10.91 -1.85
N PRO A 71 -2.77 10.45 -3.11
CA PRO A 71 -1.78 9.53 -3.64
C PRO A 71 -0.45 10.19 -3.95
N VAL A 72 0.62 9.53 -3.49
CA VAL A 72 2.00 9.79 -3.91
C VAL A 72 2.61 8.42 -4.17
N LEU A 73 2.56 7.98 -5.41
CA LEU A 73 3.02 6.65 -5.79
C LEU A 73 4.53 6.49 -5.62
N PRO A 74 5.02 5.27 -5.36
CA PRO A 74 6.44 4.99 -5.36
C PRO A 74 7.09 5.40 -6.68
N THR A 75 8.36 5.80 -6.62
CA THR A 75 9.12 6.23 -7.79
C THR A 75 9.10 5.15 -8.88
N GLY A 76 8.79 5.56 -10.09
CA GLY A 76 8.69 4.66 -11.24
C GLY A 76 7.32 4.05 -11.47
N TRP A 77 6.41 4.16 -10.50
CA TRP A 77 5.03 3.70 -10.69
C TRP A 77 4.23 4.80 -11.35
N LYS A 78 3.71 4.53 -12.54
CA LYS A 78 2.94 5.52 -13.31
C LYS A 78 1.45 5.46 -13.03
N ALA A 79 0.94 4.28 -12.71
CA ALA A 79 -0.47 4.07 -12.46
C ALA A 79 -0.67 2.89 -11.52
N LEU A 80 -1.78 2.93 -10.80
CA LEU A 80 -2.21 1.84 -9.93
C LEU A 80 -3.73 1.71 -10.04
N ARG A 81 -4.20 0.49 -10.13
CA ARG A 81 -5.63 0.19 -10.06
C ARG A 81 -5.87 -0.84 -8.98
N MET A 82 -6.94 -0.65 -8.21
CA MET A 82 -7.34 -1.64 -7.22
C MET A 82 -8.83 -1.55 -6.94
N ASN A 83 -9.36 -2.64 -6.41
CA ASN A 83 -10.72 -2.69 -5.90
C ASN A 83 -10.66 -2.84 -4.40
N PHE A 84 -11.62 -2.23 -3.70
CA PHE A 84 -11.75 -2.44 -2.28
C PHE A 84 -13.21 -2.46 -1.88
N TYR A 85 -13.48 -3.09 -0.74
CA TYR A 85 -14.83 -3.22 -0.21
C TYR A 85 -14.96 -2.32 1.02
N TRP A 86 -16.02 -1.50 1.04
CA TRP A 86 -16.28 -0.59 2.15
C TRP A 86 -17.78 -0.34 2.28
N GLN A 87 -18.31 -0.52 3.49
CA GLN A 87 -19.73 -0.28 3.83
C GLN A 87 -20.70 -0.94 2.84
N GLY A 88 -20.47 -2.22 2.55
CA GLY A 88 -21.36 -3.01 1.72
C GLY A 88 -21.24 -2.77 0.22
N ARG A 89 -20.25 -2.01 -0.23
CA ARG A 89 -20.06 -1.70 -1.65
C ARG A 89 -18.64 -1.98 -2.10
N ILE A 90 -18.51 -2.35 -3.37
CA ILE A 90 -17.21 -2.50 -4.02
C ILE A 90 -16.89 -1.21 -4.75
N TYR A 91 -15.69 -0.70 -4.53
CA TYR A 91 -15.18 0.50 -5.19
C TYR A 91 -14.05 0.14 -6.12
N HIS A 92 -13.97 0.85 -7.25
CA HIS A 92 -12.84 0.79 -8.16
C HIS A 92 -12.03 2.07 -8.00
N LEU A 93 -10.74 1.93 -7.72
CA LEU A 93 -9.80 3.04 -7.61
C LEU A 93 -8.82 2.99 -8.76
N ALA A 94 -8.65 4.11 -9.44
CA ALA A 94 -7.61 4.29 -10.45
C ALA A 94 -6.78 5.51 -10.09
N VAL A 95 -5.46 5.34 -10.04
CA VAL A 95 -4.52 6.41 -9.73
C VAL A 95 -3.55 6.55 -10.89
N SER A 96 -3.33 7.77 -11.35
CA SER A 96 -2.29 8.08 -12.33
C SER A 96 -1.84 9.54 -12.15
N ASP A 97 -0.53 9.79 -12.27
CA ASP A 97 0.06 11.11 -12.06
C ASP A 97 -0.35 11.76 -10.72
N ASN A 98 -0.45 10.92 -9.66
CA ASN A 98 -0.86 11.33 -8.32
C ASN A 98 -2.28 11.95 -8.27
N HIS A 99 -3.10 11.70 -9.28
CA HIS A 99 -4.52 11.97 -9.28
C HIS A 99 -5.29 10.68 -9.15
N TYR A 100 -6.53 10.73 -8.61
CA TYR A 100 -7.31 9.52 -8.45
C TYR A 100 -8.75 9.71 -8.91
N ILE A 101 -9.35 8.59 -9.32
CA ILE A 101 -10.77 8.47 -9.60
C ILE A 101 -11.26 7.25 -8.83
N VAL A 102 -12.31 7.42 -8.04
CA VAL A 102 -12.96 6.31 -7.34
C VAL A 102 -14.42 6.22 -7.80
N THR A 103 -14.84 5.02 -8.18
CA THR A 103 -16.20 4.76 -8.64
C THR A 103 -16.78 3.56 -7.93
N ILE A 104 -18.10 3.50 -7.81
CA ILE A 104 -18.82 2.36 -7.24
C ILE A 104 -19.07 1.35 -8.36
N ALA A 105 -18.74 0.10 -8.06
CA ALA A 105 -18.98 -0.99 -9.00
C ALA A 105 -20.48 -1.29 -9.15
#